data_d984c8a3a2b543ac32beabfbcfe2b934
#
_entry.id   d984c8a3a2b543ac32beabfbcfe2b934
#
_cell.length_a   1.000
_cell.length_b   1.000
_cell.length_c   1.000
_cell.angle_alpha   90.00
_cell.angle_beta   90.00
_cell.angle_gamma   90.00
#
_symmetry.space_group_name_H-M   'P 1'
#
loop_
_entity.id
_entity.type
_entity.pdbx_description
1 polymer ?
#
loop_
_entity_poly.entity_id
_entity_poly.type
_entity_poly.pdbx_seq_one_letter_code
_entity_poly.pdbx_strand_id
1 'polypeptide(L)'
;MRNAGLEEAQAGIKIARRNIDNLRYADDTTLMAESEEELKSLLMKMNEEGEKVALKLNIQKTKIMAAGSITSWPIDGEIVETVSDFTLLGSKITAGCDCSHEIKRRLLLGRKFMTNLDIILKSRHITFPTMVLLKLCFFQ
;
A
#
# COMPACT_ATOMS: atom_id res chain seq x y z
N MET A 1 -10.85 14.64 1.44
CA MET A 1 -12.12 13.90 1.30
C MET A 1 -12.35 13.10 2.57
N ARG A 2 -13.19 13.63 3.49
CA ARG A 2 -13.64 12.90 4.68
C ARG A 2 -14.90 12.16 4.30
N ASN A 3 -14.93 10.83 4.57
CA ASN A 3 -16.10 9.97 4.57
C ASN A 3 -17.09 10.17 3.40
N ALA A 4 -16.83 9.60 2.25
CA ALA A 4 -17.91 9.05 1.46
C ALA A 4 -18.47 7.90 2.33
N GLY A 5 -19.69 8.06 2.86
CA GLY A 5 -20.33 7.10 3.73
C GLY A 5 -20.55 5.77 3.02
N LEU A 6 -19.55 4.92 3.10
CA LEU A 6 -19.73 3.49 2.96
C LEU A 6 -20.33 3.08 4.31
N GLU A 7 -21.65 3.05 4.38
CA GLU A 7 -22.37 2.43 5.50
C GLU A 7 -21.75 1.07 5.78
N GLU A 8 -21.64 0.74 7.06
CA GLU A 8 -21.10 -0.47 7.66
C GLU A 8 -21.65 -1.78 7.05
N ALA A 9 -21.37 -2.02 5.78
CA ALA A 9 -21.40 -3.37 5.27
C ALA A 9 -20.20 -4.09 5.91
N GLN A 10 -20.41 -5.32 6.38
CA GLN A 10 -19.42 -6.18 7.04
C GLN A 10 -18.25 -6.56 6.08
N ALA A 11 -18.05 -5.81 5.02
CA ALA A 11 -17.01 -5.98 4.02
C ALA A 11 -15.61 -5.64 4.59
N GLY A 12 -14.59 -6.34 4.15
CA GLY A 12 -13.19 -6.11 4.55
C GLY A 12 -12.63 -7.18 5.46
N ILE A 13 -11.37 -7.04 5.80
CA ILE A 13 -10.64 -7.96 6.67
C ILE A 13 -10.61 -7.48 8.11
N LYS A 14 -10.70 -8.39 9.08
CA LYS A 14 -10.65 -8.05 10.52
C LYS A 14 -9.22 -7.95 11.01
N ILE A 15 -8.77 -6.75 11.34
CA ILE A 15 -7.46 -6.50 11.98
C ILE A 15 -7.70 -5.85 13.35
N ALA A 16 -7.21 -6.49 14.41
CA ALA A 16 -7.30 -5.99 15.79
C ALA A 16 -8.74 -5.56 16.18
N ARG A 17 -9.75 -6.38 15.85
CA ARG A 17 -11.20 -6.14 16.08
C ARG A 17 -11.82 -5.01 15.27
N ARG A 18 -11.11 -4.44 14.30
CA ARG A 18 -11.64 -3.45 13.36
C ARG A 18 -11.78 -4.09 11.99
N ASN A 19 -12.87 -3.80 11.32
CA ASN A 19 -13.04 -4.18 9.92
C ASN A 19 -12.36 -3.14 9.06
N ILE A 20 -11.45 -3.56 8.19
CA ILE A 20 -10.72 -2.69 7.27
C ILE A 20 -11.00 -3.18 5.86
N ASP A 21 -11.70 -2.39 5.10
CA ASP A 21 -12.08 -2.64 3.71
C ASP A 21 -11.20 -1.87 2.72
N ASN A 22 -10.61 -0.77 3.16
CA ASN A 22 -9.75 0.04 2.31
C ASN A 22 -8.63 0.75 3.08
N LEU A 23 -7.51 0.99 2.38
CA LEU A 23 -6.44 1.88 2.80
C LEU A 23 -6.23 2.92 1.71
N ARG A 24 -6.17 4.19 2.08
CA ARG A 24 -6.02 5.31 1.12
C ARG A 24 -4.84 6.17 1.49
N TYR A 25 -4.04 6.50 0.49
CA TYR A 25 -2.94 7.44 0.61
C TYR A 25 -2.82 8.25 -0.68
N ALA A 26 -3.10 9.54 -0.60
CA ALA A 26 -3.20 10.43 -1.75
C ALA A 26 -4.16 9.87 -2.82
N ASP A 27 -3.64 9.52 -3.98
CA ASP A 27 -4.35 8.90 -5.10
C ASP A 27 -4.31 7.36 -5.09
N ASP A 28 -3.45 6.77 -4.26
CA ASP A 28 -3.38 5.32 -4.10
C ASP A 28 -4.49 4.80 -3.17
N THR A 29 -5.22 3.79 -3.62
CA THR A 29 -6.24 3.11 -2.82
C THR A 29 -6.02 1.60 -2.90
N THR A 30 -6.00 0.95 -1.75
CA THR A 30 -5.98 -0.52 -1.65
C THR A 30 -7.30 -0.98 -1.06
N LEU A 31 -8.02 -1.85 -1.76
CA LEU A 31 -9.22 -2.53 -1.29
C LEU A 31 -8.84 -3.89 -0.71
N MET A 32 -9.51 -4.28 0.35
CA MET A 32 -9.30 -5.56 1.04
C MET A 32 -10.63 -6.24 1.29
N ALA A 33 -10.70 -7.53 1.00
CA ALA A 33 -11.88 -8.35 1.21
C ALA A 33 -11.49 -9.81 1.51
N GLU A 34 -12.39 -10.55 2.14
CA GLU A 34 -12.23 -11.98 2.42
C GLU A 34 -12.63 -12.87 1.23
N SER A 35 -13.45 -12.34 0.30
CA SER A 35 -13.91 -13.05 -0.89
C SER A 35 -13.78 -12.23 -2.17
N GLU A 36 -13.80 -12.92 -3.32
CA GLU A 36 -13.73 -12.29 -4.63
C GLU A 36 -14.99 -11.46 -4.91
N GLU A 37 -16.17 -11.96 -4.54
CA GLU A 37 -17.45 -11.28 -4.74
C GLU A 37 -17.52 -9.99 -3.94
N GLU A 38 -17.02 -10.02 -2.71
CA GLU A 38 -16.95 -8.87 -1.83
C GLU A 38 -16.01 -7.81 -2.41
N LEU A 39 -14.83 -8.22 -2.89
CA LEU A 39 -13.87 -7.31 -3.52
C LEU A 39 -14.46 -6.67 -4.79
N LYS A 40 -15.18 -7.43 -5.61
CA LYS A 40 -15.93 -6.90 -6.77
C LYS A 40 -16.94 -5.85 -6.36
N SER A 41 -17.73 -6.13 -5.34
CA SER A 41 -18.74 -5.18 -4.82
C SER A 41 -18.08 -3.88 -4.34
N LEU A 42 -16.98 -3.97 -3.59
CA LEU A 42 -16.23 -2.79 -3.12
C LEU A 42 -15.67 -1.98 -4.28
N LEU A 43 -15.13 -2.65 -5.29
CA LEU A 43 -14.56 -2.00 -6.46
C LEU A 43 -15.63 -1.29 -7.29
N MET A 44 -16.77 -1.93 -7.53
CA MET A 44 -17.89 -1.30 -8.23
C MET A 44 -18.40 -0.04 -7.51
N LYS A 45 -18.60 -0.12 -6.19
CA LYS A 45 -18.97 1.05 -5.38
C LYS A 45 -17.94 2.16 -5.47
N MET A 46 -16.65 1.82 -5.43
CA MET A 46 -15.57 2.80 -5.55
C MET A 46 -15.56 3.45 -6.94
N ASN A 47 -15.81 2.69 -8.00
CA ASN A 47 -15.88 3.22 -9.38
C ASN A 47 -17.08 4.17 -9.53
N GLU A 48 -18.27 3.78 -9.07
CA GLU A 48 -19.47 4.62 -9.08
C GLU A 48 -19.28 5.94 -8.34
N GLU A 49 -18.67 5.89 -7.14
CA GLU A 49 -18.35 7.10 -6.37
C GLU A 49 -17.28 7.95 -7.05
N GLY A 50 -16.30 7.30 -7.70
CA GLY A 50 -15.28 7.97 -8.51
C GLY A 50 -15.87 8.74 -9.69
N GLU A 51 -16.81 8.14 -10.42
CA GLU A 51 -17.48 8.76 -11.57
C GLU A 51 -18.25 10.04 -11.19
N LYS A 52 -18.88 10.07 -10.01
CA LYS A 52 -19.58 11.26 -9.50
C LYS A 52 -18.67 12.49 -9.34
N VAL A 53 -17.37 12.25 -9.16
CA VAL A 53 -16.34 13.29 -8.99
C VAL A 53 -15.36 13.35 -10.19
N ALA A 54 -15.75 12.74 -11.31
CA ALA A 54 -14.96 12.66 -12.55
C ALA A 54 -13.58 11.99 -12.39
N LEU A 55 -13.44 11.09 -11.41
CA LEU A 55 -12.26 10.25 -11.24
C LEU A 55 -12.51 8.90 -11.91
N LYS A 56 -11.56 8.46 -12.73
CA LYS A 56 -11.60 7.14 -13.39
C LYS A 56 -10.55 6.21 -12.82
N LEU A 57 -10.92 4.95 -12.64
CA LEU A 57 -9.99 3.89 -12.26
C LEU A 57 -8.99 3.66 -13.39
N ASN A 58 -7.70 3.65 -13.07
CA ASN A 58 -6.65 3.31 -14.02
C ASN A 58 -6.41 1.80 -13.98
N ILE A 59 -7.06 1.06 -14.87
CA ILE A 59 -7.02 -0.41 -14.91
C ILE A 59 -5.60 -0.93 -15.16
N GLN A 60 -4.80 -0.25 -15.98
CA GLN A 60 -3.41 -0.66 -16.25
C GLN A 60 -2.48 -0.55 -15.03
N LYS A 61 -2.78 0.35 -14.10
CA LYS A 61 -2.05 0.48 -12.83
C LYS A 61 -2.67 -0.34 -11.71
N THR A 62 -3.91 -0.77 -11.86
CA THR A 62 -4.61 -1.58 -10.87
C THR A 62 -4.08 -3.01 -10.91
N LYS A 63 -3.80 -3.57 -9.75
CA LYS A 63 -3.29 -4.93 -9.60
C LYS A 63 -4.10 -5.67 -8.56
N ILE A 64 -4.27 -6.96 -8.75
CA ILE A 64 -4.96 -7.84 -7.80
C ILE A 64 -3.98 -8.84 -7.25
N MET A 65 -4.05 -9.03 -5.95
CA MET A 65 -3.29 -10.06 -5.25
C MET A 65 -4.26 -10.90 -4.41
N ALA A 66 -4.13 -12.22 -4.48
CA ALA A 66 -4.91 -13.13 -3.66
C ALA A 66 -4.02 -14.22 -3.06
N ALA A 67 -4.44 -14.75 -1.93
CA ALA A 67 -3.80 -15.90 -1.29
C ALA A 67 -4.10 -17.24 -2.00
N GLY A 68 -5.04 -17.25 -2.98
CA GLY A 68 -5.42 -18.40 -3.80
C GLY A 68 -5.22 -18.14 -5.29
N SER A 69 -5.53 -19.15 -6.13
CA SER A 69 -5.47 -19.02 -7.57
C SER A 69 -6.67 -18.22 -8.09
N ILE A 70 -6.47 -16.96 -8.42
CA ILE A 70 -7.39 -16.18 -9.24
C ILE A 70 -6.94 -16.30 -10.70
N THR A 71 -7.82 -16.75 -11.58
CA THR A 71 -7.47 -17.06 -12.97
C THR A 71 -7.52 -15.84 -13.89
N SER A 72 -8.47 -14.95 -13.72
CA SER A 72 -8.53 -13.67 -14.45
C SER A 72 -9.63 -12.80 -13.86
N TRP A 73 -9.44 -11.47 -13.88
CA TRP A 73 -10.43 -10.55 -13.36
C TRP A 73 -10.72 -9.45 -14.37
N PRO A 74 -11.84 -9.57 -15.12
CA PRO A 74 -12.25 -8.53 -16.03
C PRO A 74 -12.94 -7.39 -15.25
N ILE A 75 -12.52 -6.15 -15.52
CA ILE A 75 -13.17 -4.92 -15.11
C ILE A 75 -13.43 -4.12 -16.37
N ASP A 76 -14.68 -3.75 -16.64
CA ASP A 76 -15.09 -2.97 -17.82
C ASP A 76 -14.56 -3.53 -19.15
N GLY A 77 -14.41 -4.86 -19.27
CA GLY A 77 -13.90 -5.53 -20.46
C GLY A 77 -12.37 -5.62 -20.56
N GLU A 78 -11.63 -5.02 -19.66
CA GLU A 78 -10.18 -5.15 -19.55
C GLU A 78 -9.79 -6.15 -18.45
N ILE A 79 -8.72 -6.92 -18.67
CA ILE A 79 -8.22 -7.90 -17.70
C ILE A 79 -7.25 -7.20 -16.77
N VAL A 80 -7.53 -7.27 -15.46
CA VAL A 80 -6.61 -6.75 -14.43
C VAL A 80 -5.48 -7.72 -14.18
N GLU A 81 -4.26 -7.20 -14.07
CA GLU A 81 -3.08 -8.00 -13.79
C GLU A 81 -3.13 -8.61 -12.40
N THR A 82 -2.99 -9.93 -12.32
CA THR A 82 -2.83 -10.66 -11.05
C THR A 82 -1.36 -10.78 -10.70
N VAL A 83 -0.99 -10.37 -9.49
CA VAL A 83 0.40 -10.36 -9.02
C VAL A 83 0.56 -11.17 -7.74
N SER A 84 1.74 -11.75 -7.54
CA SER A 84 2.11 -12.45 -6.31
C SER A 84 2.62 -11.53 -5.22
N ASP A 85 3.03 -10.33 -5.59
CA ASP A 85 3.51 -9.30 -4.66
C ASP A 85 3.30 -7.91 -5.24
N PHE A 86 3.19 -6.91 -4.38
CA PHE A 86 3.18 -5.50 -4.76
C PHE A 86 3.82 -4.64 -3.67
N THR A 87 4.16 -3.40 -4.03
CA THR A 87 4.72 -2.45 -3.08
C THR A 87 3.69 -1.38 -2.75
N LEU A 88 3.28 -1.30 -1.49
CA LEU A 88 2.40 -0.28 -0.95
C LEU A 88 3.18 0.61 0.02
N LEU A 89 3.23 1.93 -0.23
CA LEU A 89 3.92 2.91 0.62
C LEU A 89 5.36 2.49 0.98
N GLY A 90 6.07 1.94 -0.01
CA GLY A 90 7.43 1.46 0.18
C GLY A 90 7.57 0.12 0.90
N SER A 91 6.47 -0.53 1.30
CA SER A 91 6.48 -1.88 1.89
C SER A 91 6.12 -2.92 0.84
N LYS A 92 6.91 -3.97 0.73
CA LYS A 92 6.61 -5.12 -0.14
C LYS A 92 5.66 -6.07 0.58
N ILE A 93 4.48 -6.28 -0.02
CA ILE A 93 3.45 -7.20 0.46
C ILE A 93 3.42 -8.40 -0.48
N THR A 94 3.35 -9.60 0.07
CA THR A 94 3.34 -10.87 -0.68
C THR A 94 2.09 -11.68 -0.36
N ALA A 95 1.55 -12.38 -1.35
CA ALA A 95 0.38 -13.24 -1.18
C ALA A 95 0.59 -14.35 -0.15
N GLY A 96 1.83 -14.82 0.01
CA GLY A 96 2.20 -15.86 1.00
C GLY A 96 2.30 -15.37 2.44
N CYS A 97 1.97 -14.12 2.74
CA CYS A 97 2.07 -13.51 4.08
C CYS A 97 3.46 -13.61 4.73
N ASP A 98 4.52 -13.89 3.97
CA ASP A 98 5.89 -13.95 4.49
C ASP A 98 6.54 -12.56 4.46
N CYS A 99 6.64 -11.96 5.65
CA CYS A 99 7.29 -10.66 5.82
C CYS A 99 8.83 -10.74 5.94
N SER A 100 9.42 -11.94 5.96
CA SER A 100 10.88 -12.12 6.16
C SER A 100 11.70 -11.42 5.09
N HIS A 101 11.24 -11.46 3.83
CA HIS A 101 11.90 -10.78 2.72
C HIS A 101 11.85 -9.25 2.86
N GLU A 102 10.72 -8.71 3.30
CA GLU A 102 10.56 -7.26 3.51
C GLU A 102 11.42 -6.79 4.69
N ILE A 103 11.46 -7.54 5.77
CA ILE A 103 12.32 -7.22 6.92
C ILE A 103 13.79 -7.18 6.49
N LYS A 104 14.27 -8.22 5.78
CA LYS A 104 15.64 -8.27 5.25
C LYS A 104 15.92 -7.10 4.31
N ARG A 105 15.00 -6.80 3.39
CA ARG A 105 15.12 -5.67 2.47
C ARG A 105 15.25 -4.34 3.20
N ARG A 106 14.42 -4.09 4.21
CA ARG A 106 14.47 -2.85 5.02
C ARG A 106 15.76 -2.75 5.83
N LEU A 107 16.21 -3.84 6.41
CA LEU A 107 17.49 -3.87 7.12
C LEU A 107 18.66 -3.55 6.19
N LEU A 108 18.68 -4.10 4.97
CA LEU A 108 19.71 -3.81 3.97
C LEU A 108 19.67 -2.35 3.52
N LEU A 109 18.47 -1.80 3.27
CA LEU A 109 18.31 -0.38 2.92
C LEU A 109 18.78 0.52 4.05
N GLY A 110 18.37 0.25 5.29
CA GLY A 110 18.81 1.00 6.46
C GLY A 110 20.33 0.96 6.63
N ARG A 111 20.95 -0.22 6.46
CA ARG A 111 22.41 -0.39 6.50
C ARG A 111 23.10 0.43 5.39
N LYS A 112 22.58 0.37 4.16
CA LYS A 112 23.12 1.15 3.03
C LYS A 112 23.02 2.66 3.30
N PHE A 113 21.90 3.11 3.84
CA PHE A 113 21.71 4.51 4.24
C PHE A 113 22.72 4.92 5.30
N MET A 114 22.88 4.13 6.36
CA MET A 114 23.84 4.43 7.42
C MET A 114 25.29 4.47 6.91
N THR A 115 25.65 3.57 5.99
CA THR A 115 26.98 3.58 5.36
C THR A 115 27.19 4.85 4.53
N ASN A 116 26.19 5.28 3.77
CA ASN A 116 26.30 6.51 2.97
C ASN A 116 26.37 7.77 3.85
N LEU A 117 25.70 7.74 5.02
CA LEU A 117 25.73 8.84 5.99
C LEU A 117 27.01 8.86 6.84
N ASP A 118 27.76 7.77 6.90
CA ASP A 118 28.95 7.65 7.75
C ASP A 118 29.98 8.75 7.50
N ILE A 119 30.18 9.11 6.23
CA ILE A 119 31.05 10.21 5.82
C ILE A 119 30.56 11.55 6.41
N ILE A 120 29.26 11.78 6.36
CA ILE A 120 28.62 12.99 6.88
C ILE A 120 28.67 13.02 8.41
N LEU A 121 28.33 11.90 9.05
CA LEU A 121 28.30 11.78 10.50
C LEU A 121 29.69 11.87 11.15
N LYS A 122 30.74 11.45 10.43
CA LYS A 122 32.14 11.55 10.87
C LYS A 122 32.79 12.89 10.52
N SER A 123 32.13 13.73 9.71
CA SER A 123 32.65 15.06 9.37
C SER A 123 32.70 15.99 10.57
N ARG A 124 33.88 16.51 10.89
CA ARG A 124 34.08 17.49 11.96
C ARG A 124 33.47 18.86 11.65
N HIS A 125 33.04 19.10 10.42
CA HIS A 125 32.45 20.35 9.98
C HIS A 125 30.93 20.42 10.18
N ILE A 126 30.29 19.31 10.54
CA ILE A 126 28.85 19.26 10.77
C ILE A 126 28.56 19.54 12.23
N THR A 127 27.84 20.63 12.49
CA THR A 127 27.45 21.01 13.85
C THR A 127 26.34 20.10 14.39
N PHE A 128 26.27 19.99 15.71
CA PHE A 128 25.27 19.16 16.41
C PHE A 128 23.81 19.48 16.00
N PRO A 129 23.39 20.75 15.79
CA PRO A 129 22.05 21.06 15.26
C PRO A 129 21.77 20.44 13.91
N THR A 130 22.74 20.42 13.00
CA THR A 130 22.59 19.81 11.67
C THR A 130 22.44 18.28 11.76
N MET A 131 23.15 17.62 12.66
CA MET A 131 22.98 16.20 12.93
C MET A 131 21.57 15.86 13.47
N VAL A 132 21.02 16.69 14.35
CA VAL A 132 19.67 16.49 14.89
C VAL A 132 18.63 16.62 13.78
N LEU A 133 18.79 17.57 12.87
CA LEU A 133 17.89 17.78 11.73
C LEU A 133 17.91 16.56 10.77
N LEU A 134 19.09 16.02 10.48
CA LEU A 134 19.23 14.78 9.69
C LEU A 134 18.53 13.59 10.37
N LYS A 135 18.66 13.43 11.68
CA LYS A 135 17.96 12.39 12.44
C LYS A 135 16.44 12.50 12.32
N LEU A 136 15.88 13.70 12.44
CA LEU A 136 14.44 13.95 12.32
C LEU A 136 13.90 13.65 10.92
N CYS A 137 14.66 13.92 9.86
CA CYS A 137 14.24 13.63 8.49
C CYS A 137 14.23 12.12 8.14
N PHE A 138 14.99 11.30 8.85
CA PHE A 138 15.12 9.86 8.55
C PHE A 138 14.26 8.94 9.42
N PHE A 139 13.67 9.44 10.50
CA PHE A 139 12.88 8.66 11.46
C PHE A 139 11.39 9.07 11.53
N GLN A 140 10.90 9.84 10.57
CA GLN A 140 9.45 10.07 10.40
C GLN A 140 8.80 9.02 9.53
#